data_be391d94b96fa6043c45ffa88f5bf923
#
_entry.id   be391d94b96fa6043c45ffa88f5bf923
#
_cell.length_a   1.000
_cell.length_b   1.000
_cell.length_c   1.000
_cell.angle_alpha   90.00
_cell.angle_beta   90.00
_cell.angle_gamma   90.00
#
_symmetry.space_group_name_H-M   'P 1'
#
loop_
_entity.id
_entity.type
_entity.pdbx_description
1 polymer ?
#
loop_
_entity_poly.entity_id
_entity_poly.type
_entity_poly.pdbx_seq_one_letter_code
_entity_poly.pdbx_strand_id
1 'polypeptide(L)'
;QCMHSWKPNSYSVENCWDYCTGGLTTVNSVYNIIEKSEAMSDELKLQYLSELRGLRAFWYYVIVDIFGNAPLVTNFEDTSLPSSTSRADIYKYVVKELTEIIPNLRSDVSDASYGKFTQGAARMVLAKMYLNAEEWIGEPNWKGVVEQCDEIMKLEYIIEPNWKTNFEVHNEVSREIILPICYKASDEWGNSIHLWTLHYLDPDVLGFTGGMWNGINAQPDFVRTFDTEDPRYEGSFLIGPMIDPSTGEILKTTLGHDLIHTIDLNVVPGTEKTDADGNLTPWGEVHQEDGARINKWVYEKGMQNT
;
A
#
# COMPACT_ATOMS: atom_id res chain seq x y z
N GLN A 1 1.68 -9.85 -16.34
CA GLN A 1 0.77 -9.69 -15.17
C GLN A 1 -0.68 -9.89 -15.59
N CYS A 2 -1.16 -9.18 -16.61
CA CYS A 2 -2.55 -9.26 -17.09
C CYS A 2 -3.01 -10.66 -17.55
N MET A 3 -2.07 -11.57 -17.83
CA MET A 3 -2.36 -12.93 -18.32
C MET A 3 -2.35 -13.98 -17.21
N HIS A 4 -2.31 -13.58 -15.94
CA HIS A 4 -2.21 -14.48 -14.78
C HIS A 4 -1.11 -15.55 -14.89
N SER A 5 -0.01 -15.20 -15.55
CA SER A 5 1.13 -16.09 -15.82
C SER A 5 2.28 -15.91 -14.82
N TRP A 6 1.96 -15.66 -13.57
CA TRP A 6 2.92 -15.49 -12.50
C TRP A 6 3.71 -16.78 -12.24
N LYS A 7 4.99 -16.60 -11.97
CA LYS A 7 5.88 -17.68 -11.54
C LYS A 7 6.54 -17.27 -10.22
N PRO A 8 6.99 -18.24 -9.41
CA PRO A 8 7.68 -17.91 -8.16
C PRO A 8 8.86 -16.95 -8.32
N ASN A 9 9.57 -17.04 -9.46
CA ASN A 9 10.69 -16.17 -9.82
C ASN A 9 10.29 -14.97 -10.69
N SER A 10 9.02 -14.61 -10.75
CA SER A 10 8.61 -13.35 -11.35
C SER A 10 9.10 -12.19 -10.48
N TYR A 11 9.73 -11.18 -11.11
CA TYR A 11 10.35 -10.04 -10.44
C TYR A 11 9.51 -9.43 -9.29
N SER A 12 8.23 -9.19 -9.54
CA SER A 12 7.35 -8.61 -8.51
C SER A 12 7.06 -9.57 -7.34
N VAL A 13 7.03 -10.88 -7.58
CA VAL A 13 6.80 -11.89 -6.53
C VAL A 13 8.03 -12.03 -5.67
N GLU A 14 9.20 -12.16 -6.30
CA GLU A 14 10.50 -12.30 -5.63
C GLU A 14 10.81 -11.06 -4.79
N ASN A 15 10.71 -9.86 -5.37
CA ASN A 15 10.94 -8.62 -4.63
C ASN A 15 9.98 -8.43 -3.45
N CYS A 16 8.70 -8.80 -3.60
CA CYS A 16 7.75 -8.71 -2.50
C CYS A 16 8.14 -9.65 -1.36
N TRP A 17 8.57 -10.87 -1.68
CA TRP A 17 9.07 -11.83 -0.71
C TRP A 17 10.31 -11.31 0.02
N ASP A 18 11.30 -10.84 -0.73
CA ASP A 18 12.55 -10.32 -0.19
C ASP A 18 12.32 -9.11 0.71
N TYR A 19 11.39 -8.23 0.31
CA TYR A 19 11.03 -7.06 1.12
C TYR A 19 10.38 -7.47 2.44
N CYS A 20 9.44 -8.41 2.43
CA CYS A 20 8.78 -8.89 3.65
C CYS A 20 9.76 -9.63 4.58
N THR A 21 10.59 -10.51 4.03
CA THR A 21 11.57 -11.28 4.82
C THR A 21 12.71 -10.42 5.33
N GLY A 22 13.15 -9.42 4.56
CA GLY A 22 14.08 -8.39 4.99
C GLY A 22 13.55 -7.57 6.16
N GLY A 23 12.28 -7.15 6.10
CA GLY A 23 11.58 -6.49 7.19
C GLY A 23 11.53 -7.35 8.46
N LEU A 24 11.19 -8.63 8.36
CA LEU A 24 11.20 -9.57 9.48
C LEU A 24 12.59 -9.75 10.09
N THR A 25 13.62 -9.88 9.25
CA THR A 25 15.00 -10.01 9.71
C THR A 25 15.44 -8.78 10.49
N THR A 26 15.13 -7.60 9.99
CA THR A 26 15.42 -6.33 10.66
C THR A 26 14.72 -6.24 12.02
N VAL A 27 13.42 -6.53 12.07
CA VAL A 27 12.65 -6.51 13.31
C VAL A 27 13.22 -7.50 14.34
N ASN A 28 13.52 -8.73 13.92
CA ASN A 28 14.08 -9.75 14.82
C ASN A 28 15.46 -9.36 15.34
N SER A 29 16.31 -8.76 14.49
CA SER A 29 17.62 -8.25 14.88
C SER A 29 17.52 -7.16 15.93
N VAL A 30 16.68 -6.14 15.69
CA VAL A 30 16.49 -5.03 16.64
C VAL A 30 15.85 -5.53 17.93
N TYR A 31 14.89 -6.46 17.86
CA TYR A 31 14.29 -7.11 19.03
C TYR A 31 15.37 -7.75 19.91
N ASN A 32 16.25 -8.56 19.32
CA ASN A 32 17.33 -9.24 20.05
C ASN A 32 18.31 -8.24 20.71
N ILE A 33 18.61 -7.12 20.04
CA ILE A 33 19.46 -6.05 20.60
C ILE A 33 18.80 -5.40 21.83
N ILE A 34 17.52 -5.02 21.70
CA ILE A 34 16.79 -4.35 22.78
C ILE A 34 16.55 -5.29 23.95
N GLU A 35 16.18 -6.55 23.70
CA GLU A 35 15.97 -7.56 24.75
C GLU A 35 17.19 -7.74 25.64
N LYS A 36 18.39 -7.73 25.06
CA LYS A 36 19.68 -7.87 25.75
C LYS A 36 20.26 -6.58 26.32
N SER A 37 19.67 -5.43 26.00
CA SER A 37 20.18 -4.13 26.46
C SER A 37 20.01 -3.97 27.97
N GLU A 38 21.06 -3.58 28.65
CA GLU A 38 21.05 -3.18 30.06
C GLU A 38 20.94 -1.67 30.27
N ALA A 39 20.96 -0.89 29.18
CA ALA A 39 20.96 0.57 29.20
C ALA A 39 19.55 1.18 29.28
N MET A 40 18.49 0.39 29.20
CA MET A 40 17.10 0.83 29.21
C MET A 40 16.39 0.46 30.49
N SER A 41 15.42 1.28 30.92
CA SER A 41 14.47 0.88 31.96
C SER A 41 13.57 -0.27 31.46
N ASP A 42 13.09 -1.10 32.39
CA ASP A 42 12.21 -2.23 32.06
C ASP A 42 10.92 -1.77 31.36
N GLU A 43 10.36 -0.61 31.75
CA GLU A 43 9.17 -0.03 31.17
C GLU A 43 9.42 0.37 29.69
N LEU A 44 10.50 1.08 29.42
CA LEU A 44 10.87 1.50 28.05
C LEU A 44 11.20 0.29 27.18
N LYS A 45 11.90 -0.70 27.75
CA LYS A 45 12.18 -1.97 27.08
C LYS A 45 10.90 -2.70 26.71
N LEU A 46 9.94 -2.82 27.64
CA LEU A 46 8.65 -3.45 27.39
C LEU A 46 7.89 -2.76 26.26
N GLN A 47 7.87 -1.41 26.25
CA GLN A 47 7.23 -0.64 25.19
C GLN A 47 7.86 -0.96 23.82
N TYR A 48 9.16 -0.83 23.65
CA TYR A 48 9.84 -1.08 22.38
C TYR A 48 9.74 -2.53 21.92
N LEU A 49 9.86 -3.49 22.81
CA LEU A 49 9.68 -4.90 22.47
C LEU A 49 8.24 -5.19 22.02
N SER A 50 7.25 -4.52 22.62
CA SER A 50 5.85 -4.64 22.19
C SER A 50 5.63 -4.01 20.79
N GLU A 51 6.20 -2.85 20.50
CA GLU A 51 6.16 -2.24 19.17
C GLU A 51 6.80 -3.14 18.11
N LEU A 52 7.95 -3.75 18.41
CA LEU A 52 8.65 -4.68 17.50
C LEU A 52 7.87 -5.98 17.29
N ARG A 53 7.24 -6.53 18.34
CA ARG A 53 6.32 -7.67 18.20
C ARG A 53 5.15 -7.32 17.28
N GLY A 54 4.63 -6.11 17.40
CA GLY A 54 3.58 -5.58 16.54
C GLY A 54 4.01 -5.47 15.08
N LEU A 55 5.19 -4.91 14.82
CA LEU A 55 5.76 -4.83 13.46
C LEU A 55 6.03 -6.22 12.88
N ARG A 56 6.53 -7.17 13.66
CA ARG A 56 6.69 -8.56 13.22
C ARG A 56 5.34 -9.18 12.86
N ALA A 57 4.33 -8.99 13.68
CA ALA A 57 2.98 -9.46 13.41
C ALA A 57 2.39 -8.82 12.13
N PHE A 58 2.65 -7.54 11.89
CA PHE A 58 2.26 -6.85 10.67
C PHE A 58 2.92 -7.45 9.42
N TRP A 59 4.22 -7.74 9.44
CA TRP A 59 4.89 -8.41 8.34
C TRP A 59 4.34 -9.81 8.08
N TYR A 60 4.03 -10.57 9.14
CA TYR A 60 3.39 -11.88 8.98
C TYR A 60 1.94 -11.77 8.48
N TYR A 61 1.21 -10.71 8.84
CA TYR A 61 -0.09 -10.41 8.22
C TYR A 61 0.06 -10.24 6.70
N VAL A 62 1.01 -9.42 6.25
CA VAL A 62 1.27 -9.21 4.81
C VAL A 62 1.65 -10.51 4.10
N ILE A 63 2.51 -11.32 4.72
CA ILE A 63 2.93 -12.62 4.17
C ILE A 63 1.76 -13.60 4.08
N VAL A 64 0.92 -13.67 5.08
CA VAL A 64 -0.27 -14.56 5.09
C VAL A 64 -1.25 -14.14 4.00
N ASP A 65 -1.44 -12.86 3.80
CA ASP A 65 -2.33 -12.31 2.77
C ASP A 65 -1.84 -12.66 1.36
N ILE A 66 -0.56 -12.43 1.08
CA ILE A 66 0.02 -12.57 -0.27
C ILE A 66 0.43 -14.01 -0.58
N PHE A 67 1.10 -14.69 0.35
CA PHE A 67 1.76 -15.98 0.10
C PHE A 67 1.08 -17.17 0.81
N GLY A 68 0.35 -16.93 1.87
CA GLY A 68 -0.27 -17.98 2.69
C GLY A 68 0.72 -18.66 3.62
N ASN A 69 1.26 -19.81 3.24
CA ASN A 69 2.23 -20.54 4.04
C ASN A 69 3.62 -19.89 3.93
N ALA A 70 4.34 -19.81 5.06
CA ALA A 70 5.70 -19.25 5.09
C ALA A 70 6.47 -19.77 6.31
N PRO A 71 7.81 -19.67 6.33
CA PRO A 71 8.57 -19.90 7.54
C PRO A 71 8.18 -18.93 8.66
N LEU A 72 7.95 -19.45 9.86
CA LEU A 72 7.72 -18.64 11.06
C LEU A 72 9.02 -18.54 11.89
N VAL A 73 9.73 -17.42 11.72
CA VAL A 73 11.01 -17.15 12.37
C VAL A 73 10.87 -15.97 13.32
N THR A 74 11.08 -16.20 14.60
CA THR A 74 10.97 -15.18 15.67
C THR A 74 12.26 -14.97 16.45
N ASN A 75 13.21 -15.89 16.32
CA ASN A 75 14.51 -15.82 16.97
C ASN A 75 15.59 -15.46 15.95
N PHE A 76 16.25 -14.32 16.14
CA PHE A 76 17.35 -13.85 15.29
C PHE A 76 18.61 -14.73 15.37
N GLU A 77 18.82 -15.38 16.50
CA GLU A 77 20.01 -16.21 16.72
C GLU A 77 19.86 -17.66 16.17
N ASP A 78 18.65 -18.03 15.78
CA ASP A 78 18.44 -19.34 15.15
C ASP A 78 18.92 -19.31 13.69
N THR A 79 20.03 -20.01 13.45
CA THR A 79 20.65 -20.15 12.13
C THR A 79 20.20 -21.41 11.39
N SER A 80 19.28 -22.18 11.94
CA SER A 80 18.72 -23.36 11.29
C SER A 80 17.90 -22.98 10.07
N LEU A 81 17.85 -23.87 9.08
CA LEU A 81 17.01 -23.65 7.92
C LEU A 81 15.53 -23.83 8.31
N PRO A 82 14.70 -22.78 8.30
CA PRO A 82 13.34 -22.90 8.79
C PRO A 82 12.46 -23.70 7.83
N SER A 83 11.54 -24.49 8.39
CA SER A 83 10.49 -25.15 7.62
C SER A 83 9.30 -24.23 7.39
N SER A 84 8.50 -24.53 6.36
CA SER A 84 7.27 -23.81 6.11
C SER A 84 6.22 -24.10 7.19
N THR A 85 5.60 -23.04 7.70
CA THR A 85 4.50 -23.08 8.67
C THR A 85 3.18 -22.83 7.91
N SER A 86 2.11 -23.48 8.33
CA SER A 86 0.80 -23.32 7.70
C SER A 86 0.24 -21.90 7.88
N ARG A 87 -0.56 -21.43 6.90
CA ARG A 87 -1.30 -20.17 7.02
C ARG A 87 -2.08 -20.08 8.34
N ALA A 88 -2.74 -21.16 8.70
CA ALA A 88 -3.55 -21.23 9.92
C ALA A 88 -2.71 -21.05 11.21
N ASP A 89 -1.51 -21.61 11.25
CA ASP A 89 -0.63 -21.48 12.43
C ASP A 89 0.01 -20.08 12.49
N ILE A 90 0.37 -19.50 11.34
CA ILE A 90 0.83 -18.10 11.28
C ILE A 90 -0.32 -17.16 11.69
N TYR A 91 -1.54 -17.41 11.23
CA TYR A 91 -2.72 -16.65 11.66
C TYR A 91 -2.86 -16.65 13.18
N LYS A 92 -2.83 -17.83 13.81
CA LYS A 92 -2.92 -17.96 15.28
C LYS A 92 -1.79 -17.23 15.98
N TYR A 93 -0.58 -17.31 15.45
CA TYR A 93 0.57 -16.58 15.97
C TYR A 93 0.35 -15.07 15.93
N VAL A 94 -0.06 -14.51 14.79
CA VAL A 94 -0.32 -13.07 14.61
C VAL A 94 -1.40 -12.58 15.57
N VAL A 95 -2.53 -13.29 15.65
CA VAL A 95 -3.64 -12.94 16.56
C VAL A 95 -3.17 -12.94 18.02
N LYS A 96 -2.42 -13.96 18.43
CA LYS A 96 -1.88 -14.05 19.78
C LYS A 96 -0.93 -12.88 20.08
N GLU A 97 0.07 -12.65 19.23
CA GLU A 97 1.04 -11.56 19.40
C GLU A 97 0.35 -10.21 19.58
N LEU A 98 -0.55 -9.87 18.65
CA LEU A 98 -1.25 -8.58 18.70
C LEU A 98 -2.13 -8.43 19.95
N THR A 99 -2.85 -9.48 20.33
CA THR A 99 -3.68 -9.46 21.53
C THR A 99 -2.87 -9.22 22.81
N GLU A 100 -1.71 -9.87 22.93
CA GLU A 100 -0.86 -9.76 24.11
C GLU A 100 -0.19 -8.38 24.25
N ILE A 101 0.17 -7.74 23.14
CA ILE A 101 0.93 -6.48 23.17
C ILE A 101 0.07 -5.22 23.31
N ILE A 102 -1.20 -5.26 22.92
CA ILE A 102 -2.10 -4.08 22.95
C ILE A 102 -2.02 -3.29 24.27
N PRO A 103 -2.04 -3.91 25.46
CA PRO A 103 -1.97 -3.16 26.73
C PRO A 103 -0.67 -2.36 26.94
N ASN A 104 0.42 -2.75 26.26
CA ASN A 104 1.74 -2.14 26.39
C ASN A 104 2.03 -1.10 25.31
N LEU A 105 1.14 -0.96 24.31
CA LEU A 105 1.31 -0.01 23.22
C LEU A 105 0.69 1.35 23.57
N ARG A 106 1.21 2.40 22.96
CA ARG A 106 0.64 3.74 23.05
C ARG A 106 -0.76 3.77 22.46
N SER A 107 -1.66 4.53 23.09
CA SER A 107 -3.05 4.73 22.66
C SER A 107 -3.33 6.14 22.13
N ASP A 108 -2.40 7.09 22.33
CA ASP A 108 -2.55 8.46 21.86
C ASP A 108 -2.44 8.57 20.34
N VAL A 109 -3.19 9.51 19.76
CA VAL A 109 -3.15 9.89 18.35
C VAL A 109 -2.55 11.29 18.27
N SER A 110 -1.22 11.36 18.12
CA SER A 110 -0.46 12.60 18.23
C SER A 110 0.81 12.57 17.38
N ASP A 111 1.49 13.70 17.24
CA ASP A 111 2.80 13.77 16.57
C ASP A 111 3.83 12.84 17.24
N ALA A 112 3.72 12.61 18.55
CA ALA A 112 4.62 11.74 19.29
C ALA A 112 4.38 10.23 19.01
N SER A 113 3.21 9.87 18.51
CA SER A 113 2.85 8.50 18.11
C SER A 113 2.88 8.30 16.59
N TYR A 114 3.06 9.35 15.80
CA TYR A 114 3.12 9.26 14.34
C TYR A 114 4.27 8.34 13.89
N GLY A 115 3.96 7.41 12.98
CA GLY A 115 4.91 6.41 12.49
C GLY A 115 5.25 5.28 13.47
N LYS A 116 4.64 5.24 14.66
CA LYS A 116 4.82 4.16 15.64
C LYS A 116 3.73 3.11 15.53
N PHE A 117 4.06 1.90 15.95
CA PHE A 117 3.09 0.83 16.03
C PHE A 117 2.25 0.97 17.31
N THR A 118 1.08 1.56 17.19
CA THR A 118 0.19 1.93 18.30
C THR A 118 -0.89 0.88 18.57
N GLN A 119 -1.71 1.09 19.61
CA GLN A 119 -2.91 0.27 19.85
C GLN A 119 -3.87 0.32 18.65
N GLY A 120 -4.03 1.48 18.00
CA GLY A 120 -4.85 1.61 16.80
C GLY A 120 -4.34 0.71 15.66
N ALA A 121 -3.04 0.71 15.43
CA ALA A 121 -2.40 -0.16 14.43
C ALA A 121 -2.60 -1.65 14.76
N ALA A 122 -2.34 -2.07 15.99
CA ALA A 122 -2.52 -3.45 16.41
C ALA A 122 -3.97 -3.93 16.24
N ARG A 123 -4.94 -3.11 16.65
CA ARG A 123 -6.37 -3.41 16.53
C ARG A 123 -6.84 -3.45 15.08
N MET A 124 -6.32 -2.56 14.22
CA MET A 124 -6.65 -2.58 12.79
C MET A 124 -6.13 -3.84 12.11
N VAL A 125 -4.90 -4.28 12.43
CA VAL A 125 -4.37 -5.54 11.90
C VAL A 125 -5.20 -6.73 12.42
N LEU A 126 -5.59 -6.75 13.70
CA LEU A 126 -6.50 -7.78 14.25
C LEU A 126 -7.85 -7.79 13.53
N ALA A 127 -8.44 -6.63 13.28
CA ALA A 127 -9.70 -6.55 12.54
C ALA A 127 -9.55 -7.16 11.13
N LYS A 128 -8.44 -6.88 10.44
CA LYS A 128 -8.15 -7.47 9.12
C LYS A 128 -7.89 -8.98 9.19
N MET A 129 -7.21 -9.47 10.23
CA MET A 129 -7.05 -10.91 10.46
C MET A 129 -8.41 -11.59 10.65
N TYR A 130 -9.26 -11.03 11.50
CA TYR A 130 -10.60 -11.59 11.78
C TYR A 130 -11.54 -11.50 10.56
N LEU A 131 -11.43 -10.44 9.76
CA LEU A 131 -12.22 -10.29 8.53
C LEU A 131 -11.95 -11.41 7.52
N ASN A 132 -10.70 -11.86 7.43
CA ASN A 132 -10.27 -12.89 6.51
C ASN A 132 -10.23 -14.30 7.13
N ALA A 133 -10.66 -14.46 8.37
CA ALA A 133 -10.54 -15.71 9.13
C ALA A 133 -11.27 -16.88 8.46
N GLU A 134 -12.48 -16.66 7.93
CA GLU A 134 -13.24 -17.69 7.23
C GLU A 134 -12.46 -18.25 6.04
N GLU A 135 -11.91 -17.37 5.21
CA GLU A 135 -11.16 -17.77 4.02
C GLU A 135 -9.79 -18.38 4.36
N TRP A 136 -9.13 -17.88 5.39
CA TRP A 136 -7.76 -18.31 5.71
C TRP A 136 -7.68 -19.55 6.58
N ILE A 137 -8.65 -19.75 7.51
CA ILE A 137 -8.65 -20.84 8.48
C ILE A 137 -9.98 -21.60 8.56
N GLY A 138 -11.00 -21.24 7.77
CA GLY A 138 -12.32 -21.87 7.77
C GLY A 138 -13.22 -21.51 8.96
N GLU A 139 -12.84 -20.54 9.78
CA GLU A 139 -13.55 -20.16 11.01
C GLU A 139 -13.83 -18.65 11.00
N PRO A 140 -15.07 -18.19 10.66
CA PRO A 140 -15.40 -16.79 10.61
C PRO A 140 -15.37 -16.13 11.99
N ASN A 141 -14.85 -14.89 12.07
CA ASN A 141 -14.83 -14.09 13.31
C ASN A 141 -15.35 -12.65 13.10
N TRP A 142 -16.54 -12.52 12.54
CA TRP A 142 -17.18 -11.21 12.27
C TRP A 142 -17.37 -10.37 13.53
N LYS A 143 -17.68 -11.03 14.66
CA LYS A 143 -17.82 -10.36 15.95
C LYS A 143 -16.49 -9.72 16.38
N GLY A 144 -15.40 -10.43 16.23
CA GLY A 144 -14.05 -9.90 16.52
C GLY A 144 -13.70 -8.69 15.67
N VAL A 145 -14.12 -8.64 14.39
CA VAL A 145 -13.95 -7.45 13.54
C VAL A 145 -14.63 -6.24 14.15
N VAL A 146 -15.93 -6.37 14.48
CA VAL A 146 -16.73 -5.27 15.07
C VAL A 146 -16.10 -4.81 16.39
N GLU A 147 -15.75 -5.74 17.28
CA GLU A 147 -15.13 -5.42 18.58
C GLU A 147 -13.82 -4.61 18.41
N GLN A 148 -12.95 -4.97 17.45
CA GLN A 148 -11.73 -4.21 17.23
C GLN A 148 -11.99 -2.84 16.63
N CYS A 149 -12.95 -2.71 15.71
CA CYS A 149 -13.37 -1.42 15.17
C CYS A 149 -13.98 -0.52 16.25
N ASP A 150 -14.83 -1.06 17.13
CA ASP A 150 -15.41 -0.32 18.25
C ASP A 150 -14.34 0.20 19.23
N GLU A 151 -13.30 -0.59 19.47
CA GLU A 151 -12.17 -0.17 20.30
C GLU A 151 -11.32 0.92 19.63
N ILE A 152 -11.14 0.88 18.29
CA ILE A 152 -10.46 1.94 17.55
C ILE A 152 -11.26 3.24 17.61
N MET A 153 -12.59 3.18 17.49
CA MET A 153 -13.47 4.35 17.59
C MET A 153 -13.45 5.03 18.97
N LYS A 154 -12.95 4.36 20.01
CA LYS A 154 -12.73 4.98 21.33
C LYS A 154 -11.40 5.76 21.41
N LEU A 155 -10.52 5.57 20.45
CA LEU A 155 -9.28 6.35 20.32
C LEU A 155 -9.59 7.70 19.64
N GLU A 156 -8.62 8.61 19.65
CA GLU A 156 -8.82 9.98 19.15
C GLU A 156 -8.66 10.11 17.63
N TYR A 157 -8.85 9.02 16.86
CA TYR A 157 -8.93 9.09 15.40
C TYR A 157 -10.22 9.78 14.97
N ILE A 158 -10.13 10.53 13.86
CA ILE A 158 -11.28 11.18 13.24
C ILE A 158 -11.36 10.78 11.76
N ILE A 159 -12.54 10.97 11.16
CA ILE A 159 -12.66 10.95 9.70
C ILE A 159 -12.43 12.38 9.23
N GLU A 160 -11.42 12.59 8.37
CA GLU A 160 -11.10 13.90 7.85
C GLU A 160 -12.26 14.48 7.02
N PRO A 161 -12.70 15.71 7.30
CA PRO A 161 -13.78 16.34 6.54
C PRO A 161 -13.44 16.48 5.05
N ASN A 162 -12.17 16.70 4.73
CA ASN A 162 -11.64 16.63 3.39
C ASN A 162 -10.83 15.33 3.24
N TRP A 163 -11.36 14.36 2.52
CA TRP A 163 -10.71 13.07 2.32
C TRP A 163 -9.33 13.18 1.65
N LYS A 164 -9.07 14.25 0.88
CA LYS A 164 -7.77 14.52 0.25
C LYS A 164 -6.66 14.79 1.26
N THR A 165 -6.96 15.26 2.47
CA THR A 165 -5.95 15.52 3.51
C THR A 165 -5.08 14.30 3.79
N ASN A 166 -5.63 13.10 3.66
CA ASN A 166 -4.87 11.85 3.81
C ASN A 166 -3.81 11.63 2.72
N PHE A 167 -3.87 12.37 1.61
CA PHE A 167 -3.08 12.17 0.40
C PHE A 167 -2.32 13.43 -0.04
N GLU A 168 -2.35 14.47 0.76
CA GLU A 168 -1.58 15.70 0.56
C GLU A 168 -0.10 15.47 0.90
N VAL A 169 0.78 16.37 0.44
CA VAL A 169 2.22 16.30 0.71
C VAL A 169 2.50 16.33 2.22
N HIS A 170 1.74 17.14 2.95
CA HIS A 170 1.81 17.26 4.41
C HIS A 170 0.66 16.50 5.08
N ASN A 171 0.52 15.21 4.78
CA ASN A 171 -0.52 14.36 5.35
C ASN A 171 -0.24 13.88 6.79
N GLU A 172 0.92 14.21 7.34
CA GLU A 172 1.25 13.95 8.75
C GLU A 172 0.31 14.64 9.75
N VAL A 173 -0.41 15.66 9.29
CA VAL A 173 -1.42 16.35 10.11
C VAL A 173 -2.74 15.58 10.23
N SER A 174 -2.97 14.60 9.35
CA SER A 174 -4.21 13.83 9.36
C SER A 174 -4.30 12.92 10.58
N ARG A 175 -5.45 13.00 11.25
CA ARG A 175 -5.80 12.12 12.37
C ARG A 175 -6.65 10.90 11.95
N GLU A 176 -6.86 10.70 10.67
CA GLU A 176 -7.49 9.51 10.12
C GLU A 176 -6.48 8.39 9.91
N ILE A 177 -5.21 8.73 9.67
CA ILE A 177 -4.16 7.76 9.36
C ILE A 177 -3.76 6.98 10.62
N ILE A 178 -3.98 5.67 10.61
CA ILE A 178 -3.72 4.80 11.76
C ILE A 178 -2.26 4.35 11.84
N LEU A 179 -1.68 3.94 10.71
CA LEU A 179 -0.27 3.51 10.62
C LEU A 179 0.34 4.03 9.33
N PRO A 180 1.00 5.18 9.37
CA PRO A 180 1.72 5.70 8.22
C PRO A 180 3.04 4.97 8.01
N ILE A 181 3.41 4.75 6.74
CA ILE A 181 4.77 4.44 6.35
C ILE A 181 5.41 5.77 5.97
N CYS A 182 6.28 6.27 6.86
CA CYS A 182 6.83 7.61 6.73
C CYS A 182 7.92 7.64 5.66
N TYR A 183 7.79 8.59 4.74
CA TYR A 183 8.81 8.91 3.73
C TYR A 183 9.26 10.36 3.90
N LYS A 184 10.51 10.61 3.56
CA LYS A 184 11.07 11.96 3.53
C LYS A 184 11.95 12.10 2.30
N ALA A 185 11.64 13.07 1.47
CA ALA A 185 12.28 13.26 0.17
C ALA A 185 13.81 13.48 0.25
N SER A 186 14.32 13.97 1.39
CA SER A 186 15.76 14.18 1.61
C SER A 186 16.56 12.92 1.89
N ASP A 187 15.87 11.83 2.32
CA ASP A 187 16.56 10.70 2.92
C ASP A 187 16.45 9.44 2.07
N GLU A 188 15.39 9.32 1.27
CA GLU A 188 15.11 8.13 0.45
C GLU A 188 14.20 8.47 -0.75
N TRP A 189 13.96 7.48 -1.61
CA TRP A 189 13.15 7.59 -2.82
C TRP A 189 11.66 7.93 -2.59
N GLY A 190 11.22 8.28 -1.41
CA GLY A 190 9.87 8.71 -1.10
C GLY A 190 8.75 7.78 -1.61
N ASN A 191 7.51 8.29 -1.65
CA ASN A 191 6.39 7.59 -2.28
C ASN A 191 6.48 7.72 -3.81
N SER A 192 6.78 6.63 -4.50
CA SER A 192 6.95 6.58 -5.95
C SER A 192 5.70 6.13 -6.73
N ILE A 193 4.54 5.95 -6.07
CA ILE A 193 3.34 5.40 -6.75
C ILE A 193 2.90 6.31 -7.91
N HIS A 194 2.98 7.62 -7.76
CA HIS A 194 2.66 8.58 -8.82
C HIS A 194 3.55 8.44 -10.06
N LEU A 195 4.82 8.04 -9.90
CA LEU A 195 5.72 7.77 -11.02
C LEU A 195 5.16 6.68 -11.93
N TRP A 196 4.55 5.65 -11.33
CA TRP A 196 3.98 4.52 -12.04
C TRP A 196 2.65 4.84 -12.69
N THR A 197 1.88 5.79 -12.15
CA THR A 197 0.47 5.99 -12.50
C THR A 197 0.22 7.16 -13.43
N LEU A 198 1.14 8.11 -13.54
CA LEU A 198 1.02 9.28 -14.38
C LEU A 198 1.72 9.12 -15.73
N HIS A 199 1.17 9.79 -16.76
CA HIS A 199 1.79 9.88 -18.08
C HIS A 199 3.01 10.83 -18.05
N TYR A 200 3.93 10.67 -18.97
CA TYR A 200 5.17 11.45 -19.06
C TYR A 200 4.96 12.96 -19.10
N LEU A 201 3.85 13.43 -19.64
CA LEU A 201 3.49 14.85 -19.80
C LEU A 201 2.53 15.37 -18.73
N ASP A 202 2.00 14.53 -17.85
CA ASP A 202 1.08 14.97 -16.79
C ASP A 202 1.73 16.00 -15.85
N PRO A 203 3.04 15.95 -15.52
CA PRO A 203 3.70 16.98 -14.74
C PRO A 203 3.55 18.40 -15.29
N ASP A 204 3.52 18.57 -16.61
CA ASP A 204 3.37 19.89 -17.25
C ASP A 204 2.00 20.51 -16.95
N VAL A 205 0.95 19.67 -16.86
CA VAL A 205 -0.41 20.09 -16.50
C VAL A 205 -0.53 20.29 -14.99
N LEU A 206 0.05 19.41 -14.21
CA LEU A 206 -0.06 19.39 -12.74
C LEU A 206 0.88 20.39 -12.06
N GLY A 207 1.84 20.93 -12.80
CA GLY A 207 2.71 22.02 -12.34
C GLY A 207 3.86 21.59 -11.45
N PHE A 208 4.35 20.35 -11.60
CA PHE A 208 5.55 19.87 -10.92
C PHE A 208 6.59 19.33 -11.94
N THR A 209 7.80 19.01 -11.50
CA THR A 209 8.87 18.47 -12.34
C THR A 209 9.21 17.06 -11.95
N GLY A 210 9.28 16.14 -12.94
CA GLY A 210 9.69 14.75 -12.68
C GLY A 210 9.46 13.85 -13.88
N GLY A 211 10.11 12.70 -13.89
CA GLY A 211 9.97 11.67 -14.93
C GLY A 211 8.93 10.63 -14.54
N MET A 212 7.75 10.69 -15.12
CA MET A 212 6.70 9.68 -14.92
C MET A 212 6.96 8.46 -15.80
N TRP A 213 6.46 7.30 -15.36
CA TRP A 213 6.77 6.01 -16.02
C TRP A 213 5.60 5.45 -16.85
N ASN A 214 4.42 6.02 -16.73
CA ASN A 214 3.23 5.59 -17.48
C ASN A 214 2.97 4.07 -17.39
N GLY A 215 3.16 3.48 -16.21
CA GLY A 215 3.22 2.03 -16.02
C GLY A 215 1.90 1.37 -15.62
N ILE A 216 1.00 2.09 -14.95
CA ILE A 216 -0.22 1.54 -14.36
C ILE A 216 -1.39 2.49 -14.57
N ASN A 217 -2.50 1.97 -15.08
CA ASN A 217 -3.78 2.67 -15.19
C ASN A 217 -4.81 2.04 -14.26
N ALA A 218 -5.83 2.80 -13.91
CA ALA A 218 -7.00 2.27 -13.23
C ALA A 218 -7.77 1.33 -14.17
N GLN A 219 -8.27 0.22 -13.65
CA GLN A 219 -9.11 -0.69 -14.43
C GLN A 219 -10.42 -0.01 -14.79
N PRO A 220 -10.88 -0.08 -16.05
CA PRO A 220 -12.09 0.61 -16.51
C PRO A 220 -13.32 0.27 -15.68
N ASP A 221 -13.52 -1.00 -15.37
CA ASP A 221 -14.69 -1.45 -14.59
C ASP A 221 -14.63 -0.92 -13.15
N PHE A 222 -13.44 -0.80 -12.57
CA PHE A 222 -13.26 -0.19 -11.25
C PHE A 222 -13.60 1.30 -11.29
N VAL A 223 -13.13 2.05 -12.29
CA VAL A 223 -13.45 3.48 -12.46
C VAL A 223 -14.97 3.69 -12.52
N ARG A 224 -15.68 2.82 -13.24
CA ARG A 224 -17.14 2.88 -13.41
C ARG A 224 -17.95 2.51 -12.16
N THR A 225 -17.30 1.98 -11.11
CA THR A 225 -17.99 1.75 -9.82
C THR A 225 -18.19 3.04 -9.03
N PHE A 226 -17.47 4.10 -9.37
CA PHE A 226 -17.62 5.38 -8.70
C PHE A 226 -18.82 6.16 -9.23
N ASP A 227 -19.54 6.81 -8.33
CA ASP A 227 -20.45 7.88 -8.71
C ASP A 227 -19.65 9.08 -9.18
N THR A 228 -19.98 9.63 -10.36
CA THR A 228 -19.28 10.78 -10.93
C THR A 228 -19.52 12.08 -10.15
N GLU A 229 -20.55 12.12 -9.30
CA GLU A 229 -20.82 13.23 -8.38
C GLU A 229 -20.05 13.09 -7.05
N ASP A 230 -19.45 11.93 -6.78
CA ASP A 230 -18.61 11.72 -5.62
C ASP A 230 -17.28 12.48 -5.81
N PRO A 231 -16.90 13.40 -4.91
CA PRO A 231 -15.64 14.15 -5.01
C PRO A 231 -14.40 13.25 -5.06
N ARG A 232 -14.51 12.00 -4.62
CA ARG A 232 -13.43 11.01 -4.75
C ARG A 232 -13.21 10.56 -6.20
N TYR A 233 -14.22 10.63 -7.07
CA TYR A 233 -14.08 10.29 -8.48
C TYR A 233 -13.09 11.25 -9.16
N GLU A 234 -13.41 12.54 -9.20
CA GLU A 234 -12.56 13.58 -9.78
C GLU A 234 -11.19 13.64 -9.07
N GLY A 235 -11.20 13.49 -7.75
CA GLY A 235 -9.99 13.56 -6.95
C GLY A 235 -9.07 12.33 -7.06
N SER A 236 -9.54 11.19 -7.55
CA SER A 236 -8.73 9.96 -7.66
C SER A 236 -8.29 9.67 -9.08
N PHE A 237 -8.97 10.17 -10.08
CA PHE A 237 -8.71 9.85 -11.48
C PHE A 237 -8.44 11.09 -12.30
N LEU A 238 -7.43 11.03 -13.15
CA LEU A 238 -7.16 12.01 -14.20
C LEU A 238 -7.69 11.45 -15.51
N ILE A 239 -8.76 12.07 -16.02
CA ILE A 239 -9.52 11.63 -17.20
C ILE A 239 -9.84 12.87 -18.04
N GLY A 240 -9.83 12.72 -19.35
CA GLY A 240 -10.13 13.80 -20.29
C GLY A 240 -8.89 14.46 -20.89
N PRO A 241 -9.04 15.60 -21.56
CA PRO A 241 -7.95 16.28 -22.23
C PRO A 241 -7.01 16.94 -21.23
N MET A 242 -5.72 16.78 -21.44
CA MET A 242 -4.67 17.43 -20.68
C MET A 242 -4.33 18.78 -21.31
N ILE A 243 -4.74 19.85 -20.63
CA ILE A 243 -4.63 21.21 -21.12
C ILE A 243 -3.34 21.85 -20.58
N ASP A 244 -2.48 22.34 -21.48
CA ASP A 244 -1.33 23.13 -21.11
C ASP A 244 -1.79 24.45 -20.46
N PRO A 245 -1.44 24.69 -19.18
CA PRO A 245 -1.89 25.87 -18.47
C PRO A 245 -1.33 27.20 -19.04
N SER A 246 -0.28 27.15 -19.84
CA SER A 246 0.36 28.34 -20.45
C SER A 246 -0.26 28.74 -21.77
N THR A 247 -0.73 27.77 -22.57
CA THR A 247 -1.27 28.00 -23.90
C THR A 247 -2.80 27.84 -23.98
N GLY A 248 -3.38 27.04 -23.06
CA GLY A 248 -4.79 26.65 -23.12
C GLY A 248 -5.12 25.61 -24.18
N GLU A 249 -4.12 25.02 -24.82
CA GLU A 249 -4.27 23.97 -25.81
C GLU A 249 -4.08 22.59 -25.23
N ILE A 250 -4.61 21.55 -25.90
CA ILE A 250 -4.37 20.15 -25.51
C ILE A 250 -2.92 19.81 -25.80
N LEU A 251 -2.22 19.24 -24.81
CA LEU A 251 -0.85 18.73 -24.98
C LEU A 251 -0.82 17.64 -26.07
N LYS A 252 0.30 17.57 -26.77
CA LYS A 252 0.55 16.55 -27.79
C LYS A 252 1.60 15.55 -27.29
N THR A 253 1.35 14.27 -27.52
CA THR A 253 2.35 13.24 -27.35
C THR A 253 3.48 13.37 -28.36
N THR A 254 4.59 12.67 -28.17
CA THR A 254 5.71 12.62 -29.12
C THR A 254 5.32 12.06 -30.50
N LEU A 255 4.21 11.33 -30.58
CA LEU A 255 3.63 10.80 -31.81
C LEU A 255 2.64 11.78 -32.46
N GLY A 256 2.40 12.94 -31.86
CA GLY A 256 1.49 13.98 -32.35
C GLY A 256 0.01 13.75 -32.01
N HIS A 257 -0.32 12.76 -31.18
CA HIS A 257 -1.66 12.54 -30.69
C HIS A 257 -2.02 13.57 -29.62
N ASP A 258 -3.30 13.88 -29.50
CA ASP A 258 -3.83 14.66 -28.39
C ASP A 258 -3.69 13.84 -27.08
N LEU A 259 -3.15 14.47 -26.03
CA LEU A 259 -3.08 13.84 -24.72
C LEU A 259 -4.45 13.88 -24.07
N ILE A 260 -5.20 12.81 -24.25
CA ILE A 260 -6.56 12.64 -23.68
C ILE A 260 -6.58 11.31 -22.95
N HIS A 261 -6.70 11.36 -21.63
CA HIS A 261 -6.84 10.15 -20.82
C HIS A 261 -8.27 9.62 -20.89
N THR A 262 -8.43 8.43 -21.42
CA THR A 262 -9.72 7.75 -21.55
C THR A 262 -9.97 6.82 -20.36
N ILE A 263 -11.21 6.40 -20.14
CA ILE A 263 -11.47 5.32 -19.16
C ILE A 263 -11.00 3.99 -19.75
N ASP A 264 -11.34 3.72 -21.01
CA ASP A 264 -11.01 2.49 -21.69
C ASP A 264 -9.62 2.52 -22.32
N LEU A 265 -8.99 1.36 -22.39
CA LEU A 265 -7.78 1.15 -23.16
C LEU A 265 -8.21 0.75 -24.59
N ASN A 266 -7.98 1.61 -25.57
CA ASN A 266 -8.35 1.36 -26.94
C ASN A 266 -7.24 0.59 -27.64
N VAL A 267 -7.52 -0.65 -28.01
CA VAL A 267 -6.56 -1.47 -28.77
C VAL A 267 -6.37 -0.90 -30.16
N VAL A 268 -5.13 -0.71 -30.56
CA VAL A 268 -4.78 -0.25 -31.90
C VAL A 268 -5.18 -1.35 -32.91
N PRO A 269 -6.05 -1.05 -33.89
CA PRO A 269 -6.52 -2.04 -34.84
C PRO A 269 -5.38 -2.75 -35.59
N GLY A 270 -5.45 -4.08 -35.66
CA GLY A 270 -4.43 -4.92 -36.30
C GLY A 270 -3.27 -5.33 -35.41
N THR A 271 -3.30 -4.98 -34.12
CA THR A 271 -2.29 -5.40 -33.13
C THR A 271 -2.85 -6.43 -32.14
N GLU A 272 -4.08 -6.86 -32.32
CA GLU A 272 -4.77 -7.82 -31.47
C GLU A 272 -3.99 -9.14 -31.38
N LYS A 273 -3.86 -9.63 -30.16
CA LYS A 273 -3.17 -10.91 -29.89
C LYS A 273 -4.15 -12.05 -29.98
N THR A 274 -3.66 -13.23 -30.34
CA THR A 274 -4.42 -14.46 -30.32
C THR A 274 -4.17 -15.26 -29.04
N ASP A 275 -5.19 -16.00 -28.59
CA ASP A 275 -5.05 -17.01 -27.56
C ASP A 275 -4.34 -18.28 -28.07
N ALA A 276 -4.22 -19.30 -27.22
CA ALA A 276 -3.58 -20.57 -27.58
C ALA A 276 -4.33 -21.34 -28.70
N ASP A 277 -5.62 -21.05 -28.88
CA ASP A 277 -6.47 -21.68 -29.90
C ASP A 277 -6.54 -20.87 -31.19
N GLY A 278 -5.81 -19.74 -31.25
CA GLY A 278 -5.75 -18.86 -32.43
C GLY A 278 -6.90 -17.85 -32.56
N ASN A 279 -7.77 -17.71 -31.54
CA ASN A 279 -8.83 -16.72 -31.54
C ASN A 279 -8.28 -15.34 -31.15
N LEU A 280 -8.83 -14.26 -31.75
CA LEU A 280 -8.50 -12.91 -31.36
C LEU A 280 -8.92 -12.64 -29.92
N THR A 281 -8.00 -12.05 -29.14
CA THR A 281 -8.29 -11.60 -27.79
C THR A 281 -8.60 -10.10 -27.77
N PRO A 282 -9.19 -9.57 -26.69
CA PRO A 282 -9.35 -8.11 -26.52
C PRO A 282 -8.04 -7.41 -26.15
N TRP A 283 -6.89 -8.08 -26.26
CA TRP A 283 -5.58 -7.58 -25.90
C TRP A 283 -4.77 -7.25 -27.16
N GLY A 284 -4.08 -6.11 -27.13
CA GLY A 284 -3.24 -5.65 -28.21
C GLY A 284 -2.32 -4.54 -27.74
N GLU A 285 -1.75 -3.80 -28.67
CA GLU A 285 -1.11 -2.53 -28.35
C GLU A 285 -2.17 -1.48 -28.07
N VAL A 286 -1.90 -0.58 -27.12
CA VAL A 286 -2.76 0.55 -26.78
C VAL A 286 -1.97 1.84 -26.91
N HIS A 287 -2.64 2.95 -27.16
CA HIS A 287 -1.97 4.25 -27.12
C HIS A 287 -1.51 4.58 -25.71
N GLN A 288 -0.36 5.25 -25.60
CA GLN A 288 0.24 5.58 -24.30
C GLN A 288 -0.60 6.55 -23.47
N GLU A 289 -1.40 7.36 -24.13
CA GLU A 289 -2.34 8.31 -23.54
C GLU A 289 -3.61 7.67 -22.97
N ASP A 290 -3.97 6.47 -23.42
CA ASP A 290 -5.18 5.77 -22.99
C ASP A 290 -5.12 5.32 -21.52
N GLY A 291 -6.30 5.24 -20.92
CA GLY A 291 -6.52 4.77 -19.55
C GLY A 291 -6.56 5.89 -18.51
N ALA A 292 -7.46 5.75 -17.55
CA ALA A 292 -7.57 6.67 -16.42
C ALA A 292 -6.32 6.63 -15.54
N ARG A 293 -5.68 7.77 -15.30
CA ARG A 293 -4.52 7.88 -14.44
C ARG A 293 -4.95 7.98 -12.99
N ILE A 294 -4.22 7.33 -12.09
CA ILE A 294 -4.49 7.44 -10.66
C ILE A 294 -3.83 8.71 -10.14
N ASN A 295 -4.66 9.71 -9.78
CA ASN A 295 -4.25 11.04 -9.32
C ASN A 295 -4.69 11.30 -7.87
N LYS A 296 -4.60 10.29 -7.04
CA LYS A 296 -5.05 10.35 -5.64
C LYS A 296 -4.13 11.21 -4.78
N TRP A 297 -2.83 11.17 -5.05
CA TRP A 297 -1.83 11.94 -4.31
C TRP A 297 -1.69 13.34 -4.87
N VAL A 298 -1.68 14.33 -3.99
CA VAL A 298 -1.54 15.74 -4.35
C VAL A 298 -0.07 16.10 -4.50
N TYR A 299 0.21 17.01 -5.42
CA TYR A 299 1.55 17.56 -5.67
C TYR A 299 1.55 19.04 -5.34
N GLU A 300 2.65 19.55 -4.82
CA GLU A 300 2.86 20.96 -4.69
C GLU A 300 3.39 21.55 -5.99
N LYS A 301 2.83 22.70 -6.40
CA LYS A 301 3.29 23.42 -7.59
C LYS A 301 4.76 23.79 -7.45
N GLY A 302 5.57 23.39 -8.44
CA GLY A 302 7.02 23.62 -8.42
C GLY A 302 7.82 22.55 -7.67
N MET A 303 7.18 21.52 -7.13
CA MET A 303 7.86 20.37 -6.52
C MET A 303 8.77 19.69 -7.54
N GLN A 304 9.99 19.36 -7.14
CA GLN A 304 10.87 18.48 -7.91
C GLN A 304 10.75 17.06 -7.36
N ASN A 305 10.43 16.16 -8.25
CA ASN A 305 10.51 14.74 -7.97
C ASN A 305 11.91 14.27 -8.41
N THR A 306 12.76 14.04 -7.43
CA THR A 306 14.13 13.55 -7.64
C THR A 306 14.22 12.05 -7.39
#